data_5cb6621943e9d4c1322fbbeb9f35f4fc
#
_entry.id   5cb6621943e9d4c1322fbbeb9f35f4fc
#
_cell.length_a   1.000
_cell.length_b   1.000
_cell.length_c   1.000
_cell.angle_alpha   90.00
_cell.angle_beta   90.00
_cell.angle_gamma   90.00
#
_symmetry.space_group_name_H-M   'P 1'
#
loop_
_entity.id
_entity.type
_entity.pdbx_description
1 polymer ?
#
loop_
_entity_poly.entity_id
_entity_poly.type
_entity_poly.pdbx_seq_one_letter_code
_entity_poly.pdbx_strand_id
1 'polypeptide(L)'
;MVYQQYLDTLASVPLDGDDEDSADIPGRRIEPSADSSSPHLATQKQVANILQPYFAEGELVSSALEFAANIDHIMDFTTTRALTTLFSLLNKTARNIVEYNIQHPDFPLSTENVEQYVTKRLLVNIIWAFSGDSKLDLRAEMGEFLQKQTGIDLPPLPPGSSLLDYDVIISAGEWIAWHSKVPSIEIEAQAVTASDVVVPTIDTVRHEEVLYSWLSEHKPLMLCGPPGSGKTMTLFSALRKLPDMEVVGLNFSSATTPELILKTFEQYCEYRKTPNGVILAPVQIGRWLVVFCDEINLPAIDKYGTQRVISFIRQLVEAGGYWRASDMAWVKLERIQFVGACNPPTDPGRVPLSHRFLRHAPLIMVDYPGEISLKQIYGTYNRALLKVVPNLRAYAEPLTDAMVEFYLASQKRFTTDIQAHYVYSPRELTRWVRGIYEAIRPLEMLSMEGLVRVWAHEALRLFQDRLVTEEEKQWTDENIDAAALQHFPTVNGDEALARPILFSNWTSKNYIPVDREVLREYTKARLRVFYEEELDVPLVLFNDVLDHVLRIDRVFRQVQGHLLLIGVSGSGKVRLVVLLL
;
A
#
# COMPACT_ATOMS: atom_id res chain seq x y z
N MET A 1 -24.73 -3.78 -26.62
CA MET A 1 -23.68 -4.23 -27.56
C MET A 1 -22.43 -4.72 -26.81
N VAL A 2 -21.77 -3.91 -25.99
CA VAL A 2 -20.53 -4.31 -25.28
C VAL A 2 -20.74 -5.49 -24.32
N TYR A 3 -21.83 -5.50 -23.56
CA TYR A 3 -22.15 -6.59 -22.64
C TYR A 3 -22.34 -7.92 -23.36
N GLN A 4 -23.12 -7.91 -24.45
CA GLN A 4 -23.38 -9.12 -25.22
C GLN A 4 -22.08 -9.64 -25.86
N GLN A 5 -21.26 -8.74 -26.41
CA GLN A 5 -19.97 -9.12 -26.98
C GLN A 5 -19.06 -9.78 -25.94
N TYR A 6 -19.06 -9.28 -24.71
CA TYR A 6 -18.27 -9.89 -23.62
C TYR A 6 -18.80 -11.31 -23.29
N LEU A 7 -20.11 -11.45 -23.09
CA LEU A 7 -20.72 -12.75 -22.76
C LEU A 7 -20.50 -13.77 -23.88
N ASP A 8 -20.64 -13.35 -25.13
CA ASP A 8 -20.38 -14.21 -26.30
C ASP A 8 -18.90 -14.63 -26.36
N THR A 9 -17.98 -13.71 -26.06
CA THR A 9 -16.54 -14.02 -25.98
C THR A 9 -16.24 -14.99 -24.85
N LEU A 10 -16.78 -14.77 -23.65
CA LEU A 10 -16.62 -15.66 -22.50
C LEU A 10 -17.14 -17.07 -22.80
N ALA A 11 -18.26 -17.17 -23.54
CA ALA A 11 -18.87 -18.45 -23.90
C ALA A 11 -18.17 -19.20 -25.05
N SER A 12 -17.37 -18.50 -25.87
CA SER A 12 -16.82 -19.06 -27.13
C SER A 12 -15.30 -19.14 -27.20
N VAL A 13 -14.61 -18.30 -26.46
CA VAL A 13 -13.14 -18.23 -26.50
C VAL A 13 -12.56 -18.85 -25.22
N PRO A 14 -11.72 -19.90 -25.33
CA PRO A 14 -11.05 -20.46 -24.15
C PRO A 14 -10.20 -19.42 -23.43
N LEU A 15 -10.27 -19.40 -22.10
CA LEU A 15 -9.46 -18.52 -21.25
C LEU A 15 -8.02 -19.00 -21.08
N ASP A 16 -7.73 -20.25 -21.44
CA ASP A 16 -6.43 -20.91 -21.28
C ASP A 16 -5.45 -20.61 -22.45
N GLY A 17 -5.44 -19.40 -22.96
CA GLY A 17 -4.67 -19.00 -24.14
C GLY A 17 -3.14 -18.82 -23.95
N ASP A 18 -2.57 -19.15 -22.78
CA ASP A 18 -1.13 -18.96 -22.53
C ASP A 18 -0.26 -20.18 -22.87
N ASP A 19 -0.82 -21.28 -23.32
CA ASP A 19 -0.07 -22.48 -23.80
C ASP A 19 0.28 -22.41 -25.29
N GLU A 20 0.65 -21.24 -25.82
CA GLU A 20 1.31 -21.18 -27.15
C GLU A 20 2.71 -21.81 -27.15
N ASP A 21 3.24 -22.25 -26.02
CA ASP A 21 4.52 -22.98 -25.92
C ASP A 21 4.46 -24.43 -26.45
N SER A 22 3.27 -24.94 -26.81
CA SER A 22 3.15 -26.27 -27.43
C SER A 22 3.28 -26.28 -28.97
N ALA A 23 3.45 -25.11 -29.59
CA ALA A 23 3.50 -24.97 -31.04
C ALA A 23 4.88 -25.16 -31.69
N ASP A 24 5.94 -25.37 -30.93
CA ASP A 24 7.31 -25.52 -31.46
C ASP A 24 7.78 -26.99 -31.59
N ILE A 25 6.85 -27.94 -31.81
CA ILE A 25 7.22 -29.27 -32.30
C ILE A 25 7.03 -29.28 -33.82
N PRO A 26 8.09 -29.25 -34.63
CA PRO A 26 7.96 -29.31 -36.09
C PRO A 26 7.32 -30.64 -36.51
N GLY A 27 6.10 -30.60 -36.98
CA GLY A 27 5.45 -31.74 -37.61
C GLY A 27 4.04 -32.13 -37.19
N ARG A 28 3.43 -31.42 -36.22
CA ARG A 28 2.04 -31.69 -35.84
C ARG A 28 1.12 -30.59 -36.37
N ARG A 29 0.60 -30.74 -37.59
CA ARG A 29 -0.62 -30.08 -38.04
C ARG A 29 -1.78 -30.70 -37.25
N ILE A 30 -2.29 -29.99 -36.27
CA ILE A 30 -3.59 -30.28 -35.66
C ILE A 30 -4.62 -29.62 -36.56
N GLU A 31 -5.34 -30.39 -37.34
CA GLU A 31 -6.58 -29.91 -37.98
C GLU A 31 -7.57 -29.59 -36.86
N PRO A 32 -8.34 -28.49 -36.96
CA PRO A 32 -9.37 -28.18 -35.98
C PRO A 32 -10.48 -29.25 -36.11
N SER A 33 -10.45 -30.25 -35.21
CA SER A 33 -11.56 -31.16 -35.05
C SER A 33 -12.74 -30.41 -34.46
N ALA A 34 -13.81 -30.31 -35.21
CA ALA A 34 -15.05 -29.57 -34.89
C ALA A 34 -15.86 -30.17 -33.73
N ASP A 35 -15.32 -31.07 -32.91
CA ASP A 35 -16.08 -31.86 -31.94
C ASP A 35 -15.44 -32.06 -30.55
N SER A 36 -14.55 -31.16 -30.12
CA SER A 36 -14.11 -31.17 -28.73
C SER A 36 -14.47 -29.86 -28.05
N SER A 37 -15.67 -29.77 -27.51
CA SER A 37 -15.98 -28.82 -26.44
C SER A 37 -15.11 -29.23 -25.24
N SER A 38 -13.98 -28.54 -25.04
CA SER A 38 -13.15 -28.78 -23.86
C SER A 38 -14.05 -28.59 -22.61
N PRO A 39 -13.86 -29.38 -21.53
CA PRO A 39 -14.63 -29.22 -20.30
C PRO A 39 -14.59 -27.78 -19.77
N HIS A 40 -13.52 -27.06 -20.03
CA HIS A 40 -13.30 -25.66 -19.70
C HIS A 40 -14.30 -24.73 -20.40
N LEU A 41 -14.52 -24.92 -21.69
CA LEU A 41 -15.46 -24.11 -22.46
C LEU A 41 -16.93 -24.35 -22.04
N ALA A 42 -17.26 -25.57 -21.61
CA ALA A 42 -18.57 -25.85 -21.03
C ALA A 42 -18.81 -25.06 -19.74
N THR A 43 -17.82 -25.01 -18.87
CA THR A 43 -17.86 -24.20 -17.64
C THR A 43 -17.99 -22.71 -17.95
N GLN A 44 -17.24 -22.20 -18.92
CA GLN A 44 -17.33 -20.79 -19.34
C GLN A 44 -18.72 -20.44 -19.90
N LYS A 45 -19.31 -21.32 -20.70
CA LYS A 45 -20.70 -21.15 -21.19
C LYS A 45 -21.72 -21.13 -20.06
N GLN A 46 -21.54 -21.98 -19.05
CA GLN A 46 -22.38 -21.99 -17.87
C GLN A 46 -22.29 -20.66 -17.13
N VAL A 47 -21.09 -20.16 -16.89
CA VAL A 47 -20.85 -18.85 -16.23
C VAL A 47 -21.48 -17.72 -17.04
N ALA A 48 -21.30 -17.68 -18.36
CA ALA A 48 -21.89 -16.67 -19.22
C ALA A 48 -23.43 -16.67 -19.16
N ASN A 49 -24.05 -17.86 -19.15
CA ASN A 49 -25.50 -17.99 -19.02
C ASN A 49 -26.03 -17.51 -17.66
N ILE A 50 -25.31 -17.78 -16.57
CA ILE A 50 -25.64 -17.29 -15.23
C ILE A 50 -25.57 -15.77 -15.17
N LEU A 51 -24.56 -15.15 -15.82
CA LEU A 51 -24.34 -13.70 -15.82
C LEU A 51 -25.33 -12.94 -16.71
N GLN A 52 -25.86 -13.56 -17.76
CA GLN A 52 -26.69 -12.91 -18.79
C GLN A 52 -27.85 -12.06 -18.24
N PRO A 53 -28.67 -12.51 -17.26
CA PRO A 53 -29.75 -11.69 -16.71
C PRO A 53 -29.28 -10.37 -16.07
N TYR A 54 -28.12 -10.38 -15.43
CA TYR A 54 -27.57 -9.21 -14.71
C TYR A 54 -26.92 -8.16 -15.65
N PHE A 55 -26.62 -8.54 -16.89
CA PHE A 55 -26.09 -7.70 -17.95
C PHE A 55 -27.15 -7.15 -18.92
N ALA A 56 -28.42 -7.44 -18.68
CA ALA A 56 -29.50 -6.86 -19.47
C ALA A 56 -29.58 -5.33 -19.24
N GLU A 57 -30.17 -4.62 -20.20
CA GLU A 57 -30.29 -3.17 -20.12
C GLU A 57 -31.21 -2.76 -18.96
N GLY A 58 -30.76 -1.85 -18.12
CA GLY A 58 -31.46 -1.41 -16.91
C GLY A 58 -31.31 -2.33 -15.69
N GLU A 59 -30.62 -3.46 -15.83
CA GLU A 59 -30.40 -4.41 -14.75
C GLU A 59 -29.18 -4.06 -13.90
N LEU A 60 -28.78 -4.96 -13.00
CA LEU A 60 -27.80 -4.72 -11.93
C LEU A 60 -26.51 -4.04 -12.39
N VAL A 61 -25.87 -4.54 -13.46
CA VAL A 61 -24.58 -4.00 -13.92
C VAL A 61 -24.74 -2.59 -14.48
N SER A 62 -25.78 -2.33 -15.26
CA SER A 62 -26.07 -1.01 -15.81
C SER A 62 -26.39 0.01 -14.72
N SER A 63 -27.24 -0.36 -13.77
CA SER A 63 -27.61 0.51 -12.65
C SER A 63 -26.42 0.80 -11.73
N ALA A 64 -25.55 -0.18 -11.47
CA ALA A 64 -24.34 0.00 -10.69
C ALA A 64 -23.33 0.92 -11.40
N LEU A 65 -23.23 0.83 -12.73
CA LEU A 65 -22.36 1.69 -13.51
C LEU A 65 -22.81 3.16 -13.51
N GLU A 66 -24.12 3.40 -13.57
CA GLU A 66 -24.70 4.74 -13.43
C GLU A 66 -24.47 5.31 -12.02
N PHE A 67 -24.63 4.50 -10.99
CA PHE A 67 -24.31 4.90 -9.63
C PHE A 67 -22.82 5.25 -9.49
N ALA A 68 -21.93 4.43 -10.03
CA ALA A 68 -20.49 4.66 -10.01
C ALA A 68 -20.09 5.98 -10.68
N ALA A 69 -20.77 6.37 -11.75
CA ALA A 69 -20.48 7.64 -12.44
C ALA A 69 -20.83 8.88 -11.59
N ASN A 70 -21.60 8.74 -10.52
CA ASN A 70 -22.04 9.83 -9.64
C ASN A 70 -21.32 9.89 -8.30
N ILE A 71 -20.41 8.98 -8.00
CA ILE A 71 -19.57 9.02 -6.79
C ILE A 71 -18.18 9.59 -7.09
N ASP A 72 -17.47 10.03 -6.06
CA ASP A 72 -16.13 10.58 -6.20
C ASP A 72 -15.09 9.48 -6.42
N HIS A 73 -14.24 9.68 -7.41
CA HIS A 73 -13.10 8.82 -7.74
C HIS A 73 -11.77 9.57 -7.57
N ILE A 74 -10.73 8.83 -7.18
CA ILE A 74 -9.39 9.42 -6.99
C ILE A 74 -8.74 9.87 -8.31
N MET A 75 -9.14 9.24 -9.41
CA MET A 75 -8.79 9.61 -10.78
C MET A 75 -10.04 9.60 -11.65
N ASP A 76 -9.95 10.22 -12.81
CA ASP A 76 -11.09 10.33 -13.73
C ASP A 76 -11.75 8.97 -13.99
N PHE A 77 -13.05 8.90 -13.75
CA PHE A 77 -13.85 7.71 -14.02
C PHE A 77 -14.10 7.57 -15.51
N THR A 78 -13.92 6.36 -16.02
CA THR A 78 -14.32 6.01 -17.39
C THR A 78 -15.06 4.69 -17.41
N THR A 79 -16.21 4.68 -18.10
CA THR A 79 -17.02 3.47 -18.28
C THR A 79 -16.21 2.32 -18.88
N THR A 80 -15.33 2.60 -19.84
CA THR A 80 -14.49 1.59 -20.48
C THR A 80 -13.56 0.92 -19.47
N ARG A 81 -12.88 1.70 -18.59
CA ARG A 81 -12.02 1.13 -17.54
C ARG A 81 -12.81 0.28 -16.57
N ALA A 82 -13.94 0.79 -16.09
CA ALA A 82 -14.79 0.08 -15.14
C ALA A 82 -15.26 -1.27 -15.69
N LEU A 83 -15.75 -1.29 -16.92
CA LEU A 83 -16.20 -2.53 -17.57
C LEU A 83 -15.05 -3.49 -17.86
N THR A 84 -13.91 -3.01 -18.36
CA THR A 84 -12.73 -3.85 -18.59
C THR A 84 -12.25 -4.48 -17.30
N THR A 85 -12.27 -3.74 -16.19
CA THR A 85 -11.93 -4.24 -14.86
C THR A 85 -12.91 -5.32 -14.41
N LEU A 86 -14.21 -5.08 -14.55
CA LEU A 86 -15.24 -6.06 -14.20
C LEU A 86 -15.08 -7.36 -15.01
N PHE A 87 -14.88 -7.26 -16.32
CA PHE A 87 -14.68 -8.42 -17.18
C PHE A 87 -13.43 -9.22 -16.78
N SER A 88 -12.34 -8.56 -16.44
CA SER A 88 -11.14 -9.22 -15.94
C SER A 88 -11.40 -10.01 -14.64
N LEU A 89 -12.13 -9.43 -13.69
CA LEU A 89 -12.48 -10.11 -12.44
C LEU A 89 -13.46 -11.27 -12.66
N LEU A 90 -14.37 -11.16 -13.61
CA LEU A 90 -15.29 -12.25 -13.97
C LEU A 90 -14.58 -13.37 -14.72
N ASN A 91 -13.62 -13.07 -15.58
CA ASN A 91 -12.74 -14.06 -16.20
C ASN A 91 -11.99 -14.87 -15.13
N LYS A 92 -11.43 -14.19 -14.13
CA LYS A 92 -10.78 -14.88 -12.99
C LYS A 92 -11.77 -15.74 -12.20
N THR A 93 -13.01 -15.27 -12.02
CA THR A 93 -14.08 -16.08 -11.41
C THR A 93 -14.33 -17.37 -12.18
N ALA A 94 -14.41 -17.31 -13.50
CA ALA A 94 -14.56 -18.48 -14.36
C ALA A 94 -13.33 -19.41 -14.27
N ARG A 95 -12.13 -18.86 -14.31
CA ARG A 95 -10.87 -19.65 -14.14
C ARG A 95 -10.83 -20.34 -12.79
N ASN A 96 -11.23 -19.70 -11.71
CA ASN A 96 -11.26 -20.31 -10.39
C ASN A 96 -12.15 -21.58 -10.36
N ILE A 97 -13.28 -21.55 -11.07
CA ILE A 97 -14.17 -22.71 -11.17
C ILE A 97 -13.50 -23.84 -11.97
N VAL A 98 -12.87 -23.50 -13.08
CA VAL A 98 -12.14 -24.47 -13.91
C VAL A 98 -10.98 -25.10 -13.12
N GLU A 99 -10.17 -24.28 -12.46
CA GLU A 99 -9.04 -24.73 -11.62
C GLU A 99 -9.53 -25.65 -10.48
N TYR A 100 -10.63 -25.28 -9.81
CA TYR A 100 -11.20 -26.11 -8.76
C TYR A 100 -11.65 -27.48 -9.29
N ASN A 101 -12.35 -27.54 -10.42
CA ASN A 101 -12.82 -28.77 -11.02
C ASN A 101 -11.66 -29.67 -11.49
N ILE A 102 -10.55 -29.09 -11.96
CA ILE A 102 -9.32 -29.81 -12.30
C ILE A 102 -8.68 -30.44 -11.04
N GLN A 103 -8.63 -29.68 -9.95
CA GLN A 103 -8.05 -30.15 -8.69
C GLN A 103 -8.91 -31.19 -7.97
N HIS A 104 -10.22 -31.22 -8.26
CA HIS A 104 -11.21 -32.09 -7.63
C HIS A 104 -12.02 -32.89 -8.68
N PRO A 105 -11.37 -33.77 -9.48
CA PRO A 105 -12.05 -34.46 -10.58
C PRO A 105 -13.16 -35.38 -10.12
N ASP A 106 -13.05 -35.94 -8.92
CA ASP A 106 -14.05 -36.82 -8.32
C ASP A 106 -15.26 -36.08 -7.72
N PHE A 107 -15.09 -34.81 -7.41
CA PHE A 107 -16.08 -33.94 -6.77
C PHE A 107 -16.10 -32.56 -7.40
N PRO A 108 -16.45 -32.43 -8.69
CA PRO A 108 -16.56 -31.13 -9.33
C PRO A 108 -17.71 -30.34 -8.73
N LEU A 109 -17.67 -29.01 -8.89
CA LEU A 109 -18.72 -28.13 -8.40
C LEU A 109 -20.08 -28.47 -9.04
N SER A 110 -21.12 -28.57 -8.20
CA SER A 110 -22.50 -28.72 -8.67
C SER A 110 -22.95 -27.45 -9.40
N THR A 111 -23.95 -27.59 -10.27
CA THR A 111 -24.53 -26.44 -10.98
C THR A 111 -25.04 -25.37 -10.04
N GLU A 112 -25.65 -25.77 -8.91
CA GLU A 112 -26.12 -24.86 -7.88
C GLU A 112 -24.98 -24.09 -7.19
N ASN A 113 -23.88 -24.78 -6.81
CA ASN A 113 -22.71 -24.15 -6.22
C ASN A 113 -22.02 -23.18 -7.18
N VAL A 114 -21.97 -23.51 -8.47
CA VAL A 114 -21.44 -22.60 -9.50
C VAL A 114 -22.31 -21.35 -9.60
N GLU A 115 -23.64 -21.49 -9.63
CA GLU A 115 -24.56 -20.37 -9.69
C GLU A 115 -24.42 -19.47 -8.44
N GLN A 116 -24.40 -20.05 -7.25
CA GLN A 116 -24.22 -19.32 -6.00
C GLN A 116 -22.86 -18.59 -5.96
N TYR A 117 -21.79 -19.24 -6.37
CA TYR A 117 -20.47 -18.64 -6.41
C TYR A 117 -20.39 -17.48 -7.40
N VAL A 118 -20.85 -17.67 -8.64
CA VAL A 118 -20.77 -16.66 -9.70
C VAL A 118 -21.62 -15.43 -9.37
N THR A 119 -22.84 -15.62 -8.89
CA THR A 119 -23.75 -14.49 -8.58
C THR A 119 -23.24 -13.67 -7.39
N LYS A 120 -22.77 -14.32 -6.34
CA LYS A 120 -22.20 -13.63 -5.18
C LYS A 120 -20.88 -12.95 -5.51
N ARG A 121 -20.01 -13.61 -6.29
CA ARG A 121 -18.77 -12.98 -6.78
C ARG A 121 -19.03 -11.80 -7.71
N LEU A 122 -20.12 -11.82 -8.47
CA LEU A 122 -20.51 -10.67 -9.28
C LEU A 122 -20.69 -9.41 -8.43
N LEU A 123 -21.36 -9.50 -7.27
CA LEU A 123 -21.52 -8.37 -6.35
C LEU A 123 -20.17 -7.82 -5.87
N VAL A 124 -19.30 -8.71 -5.41
CA VAL A 124 -17.95 -8.32 -4.96
C VAL A 124 -17.14 -7.71 -6.09
N ASN A 125 -17.18 -8.30 -7.27
CA ASN A 125 -16.46 -7.82 -8.44
C ASN A 125 -16.96 -6.46 -8.93
N ILE A 126 -18.27 -6.19 -8.86
CA ILE A 126 -18.85 -4.87 -9.18
C ILE A 126 -18.28 -3.80 -8.24
N ILE A 127 -18.24 -4.07 -6.93
CA ILE A 127 -17.70 -3.11 -5.96
C ILE A 127 -16.26 -2.75 -6.31
N TRP A 128 -15.41 -3.74 -6.55
CA TRP A 128 -13.99 -3.49 -6.87
C TRP A 128 -13.78 -2.88 -8.26
N ALA A 129 -14.57 -3.26 -9.25
CA ALA A 129 -14.45 -2.73 -10.60
C ALA A 129 -14.96 -1.28 -10.74
N PHE A 130 -16.05 -0.94 -10.04
CA PHE A 130 -16.75 0.33 -10.23
C PHE A 130 -16.45 1.37 -9.14
N SER A 131 -15.99 0.95 -7.96
CA SER A 131 -15.65 1.83 -6.86
C SER A 131 -14.30 1.52 -6.20
N GLY A 132 -13.50 0.63 -6.79
CA GLY A 132 -12.17 0.27 -6.26
C GLY A 132 -11.19 1.43 -6.16
N ASP A 133 -11.36 2.47 -6.96
CA ASP A 133 -10.60 3.71 -6.97
C ASP A 133 -11.24 4.84 -6.13
N SER A 134 -12.25 4.54 -5.35
CA SER A 134 -12.91 5.45 -4.42
C SER A 134 -12.47 5.19 -2.98
N LYS A 135 -12.78 6.12 -2.07
CA LYS A 135 -12.57 5.96 -0.63
C LYS A 135 -13.42 4.81 -0.07
N LEU A 136 -13.04 4.32 1.11
CA LEU A 136 -13.68 3.15 1.72
C LEU A 136 -15.17 3.36 2.03
N ASP A 137 -15.56 4.56 2.48
CA ASP A 137 -16.95 4.95 2.71
C ASP A 137 -17.80 4.86 1.43
N LEU A 138 -17.30 5.38 0.31
CA LEU A 138 -17.98 5.31 -0.99
C LEU A 138 -18.05 3.88 -1.56
N ARG A 139 -17.06 3.03 -1.27
CA ARG A 139 -17.15 1.59 -1.59
C ARG A 139 -18.25 0.92 -0.77
N ALA A 140 -18.39 1.29 0.50
CA ALA A 140 -19.47 0.78 1.34
C ALA A 140 -20.84 1.23 0.83
N GLU A 141 -20.99 2.49 0.40
CA GLU A 141 -22.21 3.00 -0.24
C GLU A 141 -22.56 2.23 -1.53
N MET A 142 -21.56 1.89 -2.36
CA MET A 142 -21.78 1.01 -3.52
C MET A 142 -22.31 -0.36 -3.07
N GLY A 143 -21.77 -0.93 -2.00
CA GLY A 143 -22.27 -2.18 -1.41
C GLY A 143 -23.72 -2.06 -0.95
N GLU A 144 -24.09 -0.98 -0.27
CA GLU A 144 -25.48 -0.72 0.14
C GLU A 144 -26.42 -0.53 -1.05
N PHE A 145 -25.97 0.15 -2.10
CA PHE A 145 -26.72 0.28 -3.34
C PHE A 145 -27.02 -1.09 -3.96
N LEU A 146 -26.01 -1.94 -4.06
CA LEU A 146 -26.18 -3.30 -4.61
C LEU A 146 -27.14 -4.14 -3.76
N GLN A 147 -27.09 -4.03 -2.44
CA GLN A 147 -28.01 -4.73 -1.53
C GLN A 147 -29.48 -4.40 -1.82
N LYS A 148 -29.77 -3.15 -2.17
CA LYS A 148 -31.13 -2.68 -2.46
C LYS A 148 -31.62 -3.08 -3.86
N GLN A 149 -30.70 -3.32 -4.79
CA GLN A 149 -31.01 -3.58 -6.20
C GLN A 149 -30.99 -5.08 -6.57
N THR A 150 -30.43 -5.93 -5.72
CA THR A 150 -30.23 -7.34 -6.04
C THR A 150 -31.22 -8.26 -5.35
N GLY A 151 -31.59 -9.34 -6.05
CA GLY A 151 -32.26 -10.50 -5.46
C GLY A 151 -31.34 -11.65 -5.07
N ILE A 152 -30.01 -11.44 -5.15
CA ILE A 152 -28.99 -12.43 -4.77
C ILE A 152 -28.97 -12.56 -3.25
N ASP A 153 -28.75 -13.77 -2.75
CA ASP A 153 -28.60 -14.03 -1.32
C ASP A 153 -27.42 -13.26 -0.72
N LEU A 154 -27.68 -12.52 0.36
CA LEU A 154 -26.73 -11.62 1.00
C LEU A 154 -26.18 -12.24 2.29
N PRO A 155 -24.95 -11.87 2.71
CA PRO A 155 -24.42 -12.29 4.00
C PRO A 155 -25.18 -11.61 5.15
N PRO A 156 -25.04 -12.12 6.38
CA PRO A 156 -25.51 -11.39 7.56
C PRO A 156 -24.75 -10.08 7.70
N LEU A 157 -25.47 -8.95 7.66
CA LEU A 157 -24.89 -7.61 7.72
C LEU A 157 -25.28 -6.93 9.03
N PRO A 158 -24.52 -7.13 10.12
CA PRO A 158 -24.74 -6.40 11.36
C PRO A 158 -24.48 -4.89 11.16
N PRO A 159 -25.02 -4.02 12.03
CA PRO A 159 -24.81 -2.59 11.94
C PRO A 159 -23.32 -2.23 11.85
N GLY A 160 -22.93 -1.41 10.87
CA GLY A 160 -21.55 -1.00 10.63
C GLY A 160 -20.72 -1.95 9.76
N SER A 161 -21.27 -3.07 9.29
CA SER A 161 -20.63 -3.94 8.30
C SER A 161 -21.11 -3.64 6.88
N SER A 162 -20.28 -4.00 5.91
CA SER A 162 -20.59 -3.87 4.48
C SER A 162 -20.33 -5.18 3.72
N LEU A 163 -20.76 -5.25 2.47
CA LEU A 163 -20.42 -6.38 1.59
C LEU A 163 -18.90 -6.55 1.40
N LEU A 164 -18.12 -5.48 1.58
CA LEU A 164 -16.65 -5.53 1.55
C LEU A 164 -16.03 -6.39 2.64
N ASP A 165 -16.76 -6.66 3.73
CA ASP A 165 -16.27 -7.46 4.84
C ASP A 165 -16.39 -8.97 4.60
N TYR A 166 -16.92 -9.35 3.44
CA TYR A 166 -17.17 -10.73 3.05
C TYR A 166 -16.51 -11.11 1.73
N ASP A 167 -16.15 -12.36 1.63
CA ASP A 167 -15.73 -13.05 0.41
C ASP A 167 -16.63 -14.26 0.17
N VAL A 168 -16.45 -14.98 -0.92
CA VAL A 168 -17.25 -16.14 -1.29
C VAL A 168 -16.38 -17.38 -1.38
N ILE A 169 -16.76 -18.45 -0.67
CA ILE A 169 -16.08 -19.73 -0.73
C ILE A 169 -16.48 -20.46 -2.03
N ILE A 170 -15.50 -20.88 -2.81
CA ILE A 170 -15.72 -21.54 -4.10
C ILE A 170 -16.41 -22.92 -3.93
N SER A 171 -16.01 -23.69 -2.93
CA SER A 171 -16.52 -25.07 -2.74
C SER A 171 -18.01 -25.16 -2.47
N ALA A 172 -18.57 -24.16 -1.78
CA ALA A 172 -19.96 -24.15 -1.33
C ALA A 172 -20.79 -22.99 -1.91
N GLY A 173 -20.15 -21.98 -2.50
CA GLY A 173 -20.81 -20.74 -2.90
C GLY A 173 -21.39 -19.94 -1.73
N GLU A 174 -20.81 -20.09 -0.53
CA GLU A 174 -21.25 -19.41 0.68
C GLU A 174 -20.39 -18.19 0.99
N TRP A 175 -21.01 -17.23 1.70
CA TRP A 175 -20.29 -16.06 2.21
C TRP A 175 -19.39 -16.42 3.38
N ILE A 176 -18.20 -15.86 3.40
CA ILE A 176 -17.25 -15.96 4.51
C ILE A 176 -16.72 -14.57 4.88
N ALA A 177 -16.70 -14.26 6.17
CA ALA A 177 -16.14 -13.00 6.62
C ALA A 177 -14.61 -12.95 6.40
N TRP A 178 -14.10 -11.85 5.86
CA TRP A 178 -12.67 -11.63 5.70
C TRP A 178 -11.89 -11.72 7.01
N HIS A 179 -12.52 -11.30 8.10
CA HIS A 179 -11.92 -11.38 9.44
C HIS A 179 -11.44 -12.79 9.78
N SER A 180 -12.16 -13.84 9.38
CA SER A 180 -11.76 -15.23 9.59
C SER A 180 -10.57 -15.68 8.74
N LYS A 181 -10.27 -14.97 7.66
CA LYS A 181 -9.14 -15.24 6.76
C LYS A 181 -7.86 -14.48 7.12
N VAL A 182 -7.93 -13.51 8.04
CA VAL A 182 -6.74 -12.74 8.46
C VAL A 182 -5.88 -13.60 9.38
N PRO A 183 -4.65 -13.94 8.98
CA PRO A 183 -3.78 -14.73 9.83
C PRO A 183 -3.32 -13.92 11.05
N SER A 184 -3.33 -14.55 12.22
CA SER A 184 -2.68 -13.98 13.40
C SER A 184 -1.19 -14.28 13.33
N ILE A 185 -0.36 -13.26 13.42
CA ILE A 185 1.09 -13.40 13.45
C ILE A 185 1.66 -12.91 14.78
N GLU A 186 2.70 -13.58 15.24
CA GLU A 186 3.56 -13.09 16.31
C GLU A 186 4.89 -12.64 15.72
N ILE A 187 5.39 -11.53 16.25
CA ILE A 187 6.68 -10.94 15.82
C ILE A 187 7.67 -11.09 16.97
N GLU A 188 8.91 -11.42 16.66
CA GLU A 188 10.01 -11.36 17.60
C GLU A 188 10.43 -9.90 17.86
N ALA A 189 10.90 -9.61 19.07
CA ALA A 189 11.28 -8.25 19.46
C ALA A 189 12.31 -7.63 18.50
N GLN A 190 13.23 -8.43 17.98
CA GLN A 190 14.26 -7.97 17.03
C GLN A 190 13.67 -7.54 15.68
N ALA A 191 12.56 -8.14 15.28
CA ALA A 191 11.89 -7.84 14.01
C ALA A 191 11.10 -6.52 14.03
N VAL A 192 10.93 -5.89 15.20
CA VAL A 192 10.27 -4.57 15.33
C VAL A 192 10.98 -3.48 14.50
N THR A 193 12.29 -3.60 14.33
CA THR A 193 13.09 -2.66 13.53
C THR A 193 13.23 -3.05 12.06
N ALA A 194 12.82 -4.26 11.69
CA ALA A 194 12.90 -4.74 10.31
C ALA A 194 11.91 -3.99 9.40
N SER A 195 12.32 -3.73 8.17
CA SER A 195 11.51 -2.98 7.19
C SER A 195 10.57 -3.87 6.37
N ASP A 196 10.77 -5.17 6.41
CA ASP A 196 10.11 -6.18 5.57
C ASP A 196 8.98 -6.93 6.30
N VAL A 197 8.75 -6.62 7.57
CA VAL A 197 7.66 -7.22 8.35
C VAL A 197 6.33 -6.57 7.97
N VAL A 198 5.43 -7.37 7.44
CA VAL A 198 4.05 -6.98 7.09
C VAL A 198 3.10 -7.68 8.04
N VAL A 199 2.33 -6.91 8.79
CA VAL A 199 1.24 -7.43 9.62
C VAL A 199 -0.03 -7.47 8.77
N PRO A 200 -0.60 -8.66 8.50
CA PRO A 200 -1.82 -8.76 7.72
C PRO A 200 -3.02 -8.17 8.47
N THR A 201 -3.84 -7.43 7.75
CA THR A 201 -5.11 -6.87 8.22
C THR A 201 -6.23 -7.20 7.24
N ILE A 202 -7.47 -6.90 7.59
CA ILE A 202 -8.61 -7.04 6.66
C ILE A 202 -8.33 -6.26 5.37
N ASP A 203 -7.85 -5.03 5.48
CA ASP A 203 -7.57 -4.17 4.31
C ASP A 203 -6.50 -4.77 3.40
N THR A 204 -5.38 -5.23 3.98
CA THR A 204 -4.30 -5.83 3.20
C THR A 204 -4.71 -7.13 2.52
N VAL A 205 -5.43 -8.00 3.21
CA VAL A 205 -5.88 -9.30 2.65
C VAL A 205 -6.87 -9.09 1.51
N ARG A 206 -7.81 -8.14 1.64
CA ARG A 206 -8.74 -7.79 0.56
C ARG A 206 -8.02 -7.25 -0.67
N HIS A 207 -7.12 -6.29 -0.47
CA HIS A 207 -6.35 -5.70 -1.56
C HIS A 207 -5.45 -6.73 -2.25
N GLU A 208 -4.79 -7.60 -1.47
CA GLU A 208 -3.98 -8.69 -2.03
C GLU A 208 -4.77 -9.63 -2.93
N GLU A 209 -6.00 -9.98 -2.55
CA GLU A 209 -6.84 -10.87 -3.37
C GLU A 209 -7.21 -10.24 -4.70
N VAL A 210 -7.56 -8.96 -4.72
CA VAL A 210 -7.86 -8.23 -5.96
C VAL A 210 -6.61 -8.10 -6.83
N LEU A 211 -5.46 -7.73 -6.23
CA LEU A 211 -4.20 -7.64 -6.95
C LEU A 211 -3.74 -8.98 -7.50
N TYR A 212 -3.87 -10.04 -6.71
CA TYR A 212 -3.59 -11.41 -7.15
C TYR A 212 -4.43 -11.78 -8.39
N SER A 213 -5.71 -11.44 -8.38
CA SER A 213 -6.61 -11.67 -9.53
C SER A 213 -6.12 -10.97 -10.78
N TRP A 214 -5.76 -9.69 -10.70
CA TRP A 214 -5.27 -8.94 -11.86
C TRP A 214 -3.88 -9.35 -12.32
N LEU A 215 -2.99 -9.68 -11.39
CA LEU A 215 -1.66 -10.20 -11.71
C LEU A 215 -1.75 -11.54 -12.44
N SER A 216 -2.61 -12.44 -11.97
CA SER A 216 -2.82 -13.74 -12.62
C SER A 216 -3.51 -13.65 -13.99
N GLU A 217 -4.25 -12.58 -14.25
CA GLU A 217 -4.81 -12.26 -15.57
C GLU A 217 -3.84 -11.46 -16.47
N HIS A 218 -2.62 -11.22 -15.99
CA HIS A 218 -1.57 -10.47 -16.70
C HIS A 218 -2.02 -9.09 -17.19
N LYS A 219 -2.94 -8.46 -16.47
CA LYS A 219 -3.42 -7.11 -16.80
C LYS A 219 -2.50 -6.04 -16.21
N PRO A 220 -2.22 -4.96 -16.94
CA PRO A 220 -1.63 -3.79 -16.33
C PRO A 220 -2.56 -3.28 -15.23
N LEU A 221 -2.00 -2.84 -14.12
CA LEU A 221 -2.77 -2.37 -12.98
C LEU A 221 -2.11 -1.19 -12.29
N MET A 222 -2.88 -0.43 -11.55
CA MET A 222 -2.41 0.73 -10.82
C MET A 222 -2.90 0.77 -9.38
N LEU A 223 -2.00 1.16 -8.50
CA LEU A 223 -2.26 1.45 -7.09
C LEU A 223 -2.15 2.95 -6.88
N CYS A 224 -3.19 3.57 -6.37
CA CYS A 224 -3.16 4.98 -6.00
C CYS A 224 -3.50 5.15 -4.52
N GLY A 225 -2.86 6.07 -3.85
CA GLY A 225 -3.15 6.34 -2.44
C GLY A 225 -2.12 7.26 -1.80
N PRO A 226 -2.42 7.78 -0.60
CA PRO A 226 -1.53 8.72 0.07
C PRO A 226 -0.18 8.09 0.40
N PRO A 227 0.86 8.91 0.64
CA PRO A 227 2.20 8.42 0.97
C PRO A 227 2.18 7.60 2.27
N GLY A 228 2.78 6.42 2.24
CA GLY A 228 2.82 5.54 3.43
C GLY A 228 1.58 4.69 3.67
N SER A 229 0.66 4.58 2.70
CA SER A 229 -0.52 3.72 2.78
C SER A 229 -0.24 2.22 2.56
N GLY A 230 1.01 1.84 2.27
CA GLY A 230 1.37 0.43 2.10
C GLY A 230 1.22 -0.12 0.68
N LYS A 231 1.07 0.71 -0.35
CA LYS A 231 0.91 0.30 -1.76
C LYS A 231 1.95 -0.74 -2.21
N THR A 232 3.21 -0.41 -2.05
CA THR A 232 4.32 -1.28 -2.45
C THR A 232 4.35 -2.58 -1.65
N MET A 233 4.09 -2.53 -0.35
CA MET A 233 4.07 -3.72 0.52
C MET A 233 2.94 -4.67 0.11
N THR A 234 1.75 -4.16 -0.16
CA THR A 234 0.59 -4.95 -0.59
C THR A 234 0.84 -5.62 -1.94
N LEU A 235 1.45 -4.90 -2.90
CA LEU A 235 1.82 -5.46 -4.19
C LEU A 235 2.83 -6.61 -4.05
N PHE A 236 3.92 -6.39 -3.29
CA PHE A 236 4.92 -7.44 -3.11
C PHE A 236 4.39 -8.63 -2.32
N SER A 237 3.44 -8.43 -1.42
CA SER A 237 2.77 -9.53 -0.73
C SER A 237 1.92 -10.38 -1.70
N ALA A 238 1.20 -9.75 -2.63
CA ALA A 238 0.47 -10.44 -3.69
C ALA A 238 1.41 -11.21 -4.64
N LEU A 239 2.53 -10.59 -5.02
CA LEU A 239 3.53 -11.21 -5.92
C LEU A 239 4.22 -12.43 -5.32
N ARG A 240 4.40 -12.49 -4.00
CA ARG A 240 4.96 -13.69 -3.33
C ARG A 240 4.10 -14.94 -3.50
N LYS A 241 2.81 -14.79 -3.80
CA LYS A 241 1.89 -15.90 -4.09
C LYS A 241 2.02 -16.39 -5.55
N LEU A 242 2.77 -15.68 -6.39
CA LEU A 242 2.97 -15.96 -7.81
C LEU A 242 4.46 -16.20 -8.08
N PRO A 243 4.94 -17.46 -7.93
CA PRO A 243 6.37 -17.78 -8.02
C PRO A 243 6.97 -17.58 -9.41
N ASP A 244 6.13 -17.56 -10.45
CA ASP A 244 6.56 -17.44 -11.84
C ASP A 244 6.73 -15.99 -12.31
N MET A 245 6.65 -15.02 -11.39
CA MET A 245 6.83 -13.61 -11.68
C MET A 245 8.15 -13.08 -11.14
N GLU A 246 8.92 -12.41 -12.00
CA GLU A 246 10.09 -11.62 -11.65
C GLU A 246 9.72 -10.15 -11.62
N VAL A 247 10.17 -9.41 -10.60
CA VAL A 247 9.80 -7.99 -10.42
C VAL A 247 11.01 -7.10 -10.57
N VAL A 248 10.87 -6.06 -11.40
CA VAL A 248 11.83 -4.97 -11.56
C VAL A 248 11.19 -3.66 -11.14
N GLY A 249 11.75 -3.01 -10.12
CA GLY A 249 11.28 -1.73 -9.62
C GLY A 249 11.95 -0.55 -10.32
N LEU A 250 11.15 0.37 -10.83
CA LEU A 250 11.58 1.63 -11.44
C LEU A 250 10.98 2.81 -10.68
N ASN A 251 11.81 3.68 -10.15
CA ASN A 251 11.37 4.92 -9.51
C ASN A 251 11.32 6.05 -10.55
N PHE A 252 10.13 6.54 -10.82
CA PHE A 252 9.94 7.64 -11.75
C PHE A 252 10.21 9.01 -11.07
N SER A 253 10.65 9.94 -11.86
CA SER A 253 10.88 11.34 -11.49
C SER A 253 10.33 12.26 -12.57
N SER A 254 10.38 13.57 -12.33
CA SER A 254 10.01 14.57 -13.34
C SER A 254 10.82 14.45 -14.64
N ALA A 255 12.06 13.96 -14.56
CA ALA A 255 12.99 13.80 -15.68
C ALA A 255 12.98 12.39 -16.31
N THR A 256 12.09 11.50 -15.89
CA THR A 256 12.03 10.12 -16.43
C THR A 256 11.60 10.11 -17.89
N THR A 257 12.35 9.36 -18.70
CA THR A 257 12.16 9.25 -20.15
C THR A 257 11.93 7.80 -20.58
N PRO A 258 11.43 7.55 -21.81
CA PRO A 258 11.26 6.20 -22.35
C PRO A 258 12.53 5.35 -22.36
N GLU A 259 13.70 5.97 -22.45
CA GLU A 259 15.00 5.30 -22.44
C GLU A 259 15.25 4.49 -21.17
N LEU A 260 14.65 4.88 -20.02
CA LEU A 260 14.71 4.10 -18.79
C LEU A 260 14.05 2.73 -18.97
N ILE A 261 12.89 2.69 -19.61
CA ILE A 261 12.16 1.43 -19.89
C ILE A 261 12.98 0.56 -20.86
N LEU A 262 13.54 1.15 -21.92
CA LEU A 262 14.35 0.42 -22.88
C LEU A 262 15.61 -0.18 -22.25
N LYS A 263 16.31 0.57 -21.39
CA LYS A 263 17.47 0.06 -20.64
C LYS A 263 17.09 -1.09 -19.70
N THR A 264 15.92 -1.03 -19.09
CA THR A 264 15.41 -2.11 -18.25
C THR A 264 15.18 -3.36 -19.10
N PHE A 265 14.61 -3.23 -20.29
CA PHE A 265 14.46 -4.36 -21.20
C PHE A 265 15.80 -4.95 -21.63
N GLU A 266 16.80 -4.14 -21.91
CA GLU A 266 18.16 -4.62 -22.25
C GLU A 266 18.78 -5.43 -21.11
N GLN A 267 18.44 -5.13 -19.86
CA GLN A 267 18.98 -5.81 -18.68
C GLN A 267 18.26 -7.13 -18.36
N TYR A 268 16.93 -7.18 -18.52
CA TYR A 268 16.11 -8.30 -18.04
C TYR A 268 15.48 -9.13 -19.16
N CYS A 269 15.54 -8.67 -20.39
CA CYS A 269 14.92 -9.31 -21.55
C CYS A 269 15.92 -9.54 -22.67
N GLU A 270 15.56 -10.43 -23.57
CA GLU A 270 16.32 -10.73 -24.78
C GLU A 270 15.45 -10.63 -26.04
N TYR A 271 16.08 -10.25 -27.15
CA TYR A 271 15.45 -10.25 -28.46
C TYR A 271 15.50 -11.64 -29.08
N ARG A 272 14.34 -12.20 -29.40
CA ARG A 272 14.21 -13.47 -30.11
C ARG A 272 13.68 -13.21 -31.51
N LYS A 273 14.36 -13.78 -32.53
CA LYS A 273 13.89 -13.74 -33.91
C LYS A 273 12.96 -14.94 -34.15
N THR A 274 11.75 -14.65 -34.57
CA THR A 274 10.76 -15.67 -34.95
C THR A 274 10.37 -15.50 -36.41
N PRO A 275 9.76 -16.51 -37.07
CA PRO A 275 9.24 -16.36 -38.43
C PRO A 275 8.28 -15.18 -38.60
N ASN A 276 7.61 -14.77 -37.53
CA ASN A 276 6.61 -13.69 -37.50
C ASN A 276 7.19 -12.31 -37.10
N GLY A 277 8.50 -12.20 -36.89
CA GLY A 277 9.15 -10.94 -36.51
C GLY A 277 10.05 -11.04 -35.29
N VAL A 278 10.34 -9.91 -34.67
CA VAL A 278 11.17 -9.82 -33.48
C VAL A 278 10.29 -9.78 -32.22
N ILE A 279 10.60 -10.64 -31.26
CA ILE A 279 9.95 -10.69 -29.96
C ILE A 279 10.94 -10.26 -28.90
N LEU A 280 10.47 -9.53 -27.89
CA LEU A 280 11.20 -9.21 -26.68
C LEU A 280 10.54 -9.94 -25.51
N ALA A 281 11.28 -10.83 -24.88
CA ALA A 281 10.78 -11.66 -23.78
C ALA A 281 11.80 -11.72 -22.63
N PRO A 282 11.38 -12.01 -21.39
CA PRO A 282 12.29 -12.21 -20.27
C PRO A 282 13.36 -13.26 -20.56
N VAL A 283 14.59 -13.03 -20.06
CA VAL A 283 15.69 -14.00 -20.18
C VAL A 283 15.34 -15.33 -19.52
N GLN A 284 14.64 -15.28 -18.40
CA GLN A 284 14.17 -16.47 -17.69
C GLN A 284 12.96 -17.08 -18.41
N ILE A 285 13.16 -18.23 -19.02
CA ILE A 285 12.11 -18.95 -19.75
C ILE A 285 10.98 -19.35 -18.80
N GLY A 286 9.73 -19.17 -19.24
CA GLY A 286 8.54 -19.55 -18.46
C GLY A 286 8.13 -18.54 -17.38
N ARG A 287 8.88 -17.45 -17.18
CA ARG A 287 8.54 -16.41 -16.21
C ARG A 287 7.99 -15.16 -16.87
N TRP A 288 7.16 -14.45 -16.11
CA TRP A 288 6.69 -13.12 -16.45
C TRP A 288 7.58 -12.06 -15.81
N LEU A 289 7.89 -11.00 -16.53
CA LEU A 289 8.53 -9.80 -15.99
C LEU A 289 7.47 -8.77 -15.61
N VAL A 290 7.39 -8.46 -14.32
CA VAL A 290 6.56 -7.36 -13.79
C VAL A 290 7.41 -6.11 -13.67
N VAL A 291 7.15 -5.13 -14.50
CA VAL A 291 7.80 -3.81 -14.46
C VAL A 291 6.98 -2.93 -13.53
N PHE A 292 7.47 -2.76 -12.31
CA PHE A 292 6.85 -1.93 -11.29
C PHE A 292 7.32 -0.48 -11.42
N CYS A 293 6.42 0.40 -11.85
CA CYS A 293 6.66 1.83 -12.02
C CYS A 293 6.15 2.59 -10.80
N ASP A 294 7.03 2.88 -9.85
CA ASP A 294 6.69 3.70 -8.69
C ASP A 294 6.71 5.18 -9.07
N GLU A 295 5.81 5.95 -8.46
CA GLU A 295 5.65 7.37 -8.73
C GLU A 295 5.30 7.69 -10.20
N ILE A 296 4.46 6.85 -10.83
CA ILE A 296 4.17 6.90 -12.27
C ILE A 296 3.56 8.23 -12.76
N ASN A 297 3.00 9.05 -11.88
CA ASN A 297 2.42 10.35 -12.20
C ASN A 297 3.36 11.56 -11.94
N LEU A 298 4.65 11.30 -11.66
CA LEU A 298 5.66 12.36 -11.51
C LEU A 298 6.26 12.89 -12.82
N PRO A 299 6.40 12.12 -13.92
CA PRO A 299 7.03 12.62 -15.13
C PRO A 299 6.42 13.93 -15.62
N ALA A 300 7.28 14.90 -15.91
CA ALA A 300 6.85 16.23 -16.36
C ALA A 300 6.17 16.18 -17.72
N ILE A 301 5.26 17.10 -17.93
CA ILE A 301 4.60 17.34 -19.21
C ILE A 301 5.59 18.10 -20.12
N ASP A 302 5.73 17.65 -21.37
CA ASP A 302 6.52 18.34 -22.38
C ASP A 302 5.79 19.58 -22.94
N LYS A 303 6.45 20.32 -23.84
CA LYS A 303 5.89 21.52 -24.50
C LYS A 303 4.60 21.26 -25.31
N TYR A 304 4.27 20.01 -25.57
CA TYR A 304 3.07 19.61 -26.31
C TYR A 304 1.95 19.10 -25.37
N GLY A 305 2.13 19.18 -24.06
CA GLY A 305 1.17 18.69 -23.07
C GLY A 305 1.20 17.17 -22.86
N THR A 306 2.30 16.50 -23.22
CA THR A 306 2.40 15.04 -23.20
C THR A 306 3.44 14.58 -22.18
N GLN A 307 3.10 13.56 -21.39
CA GLN A 307 4.07 12.79 -20.59
C GLN A 307 4.67 11.69 -21.48
N ARG A 308 5.88 11.89 -21.97
CA ARG A 308 6.52 11.02 -23.00
C ARG A 308 6.63 9.57 -22.54
N VAL A 309 7.08 9.31 -21.30
CA VAL A 309 7.23 7.95 -20.78
C VAL A 309 5.88 7.25 -20.61
N ILE A 310 4.85 7.98 -20.18
CA ILE A 310 3.50 7.41 -20.02
C ILE A 310 2.88 7.09 -21.39
N SER A 311 3.07 7.95 -22.37
CA SER A 311 2.65 7.69 -23.76
C SER A 311 3.35 6.48 -24.35
N PHE A 312 4.62 6.26 -24.01
CA PHE A 312 5.37 5.09 -24.42
C PHE A 312 4.85 3.81 -23.75
N ILE A 313 4.65 3.79 -22.44
CA ILE A 313 4.05 2.64 -21.73
C ILE A 313 2.66 2.34 -22.29
N ARG A 314 1.85 3.36 -22.57
CA ARG A 314 0.55 3.16 -23.22
C ARG A 314 0.68 2.43 -24.55
N GLN A 315 1.63 2.82 -25.40
CA GLN A 315 1.90 2.14 -26.66
C GLN A 315 2.27 0.68 -26.44
N LEU A 316 3.14 0.40 -25.47
CA LEU A 316 3.54 -0.97 -25.13
C LEU A 316 2.35 -1.83 -24.69
N VAL A 317 1.45 -1.28 -23.89
CA VAL A 317 0.24 -1.97 -23.41
C VAL A 317 -0.82 -2.13 -24.51
N GLU A 318 -1.07 -1.05 -25.27
CA GLU A 318 -2.14 -1.01 -26.28
C GLU A 318 -1.79 -1.79 -27.54
N ALA A 319 -0.58 -1.61 -28.05
CA ALA A 319 -0.11 -2.24 -29.30
C ALA A 319 0.70 -3.53 -29.06
N GLY A 320 1.04 -3.85 -27.81
CA GLY A 320 1.84 -5.02 -27.48
C GLY A 320 3.28 -4.96 -27.99
N GLY A 321 3.80 -3.75 -28.30
CA GLY A 321 5.15 -3.63 -28.83
C GLY A 321 5.55 -2.21 -29.20
N TYR A 322 6.70 -2.06 -29.82
CA TYR A 322 7.24 -0.77 -30.26
C TYR A 322 8.16 -0.90 -31.48
N TRP A 323 8.39 0.22 -32.16
CA TRP A 323 9.38 0.30 -33.23
C TRP A 323 10.77 0.55 -32.67
N ARG A 324 11.69 -0.36 -32.90
CA ARG A 324 13.09 -0.22 -32.47
C ARG A 324 13.80 0.79 -33.37
N ALA A 325 14.43 1.80 -32.75
CA ALA A 325 15.02 2.91 -33.50
C ALA A 325 16.23 2.54 -34.36
N SER A 326 16.95 1.45 -34.02
CA SER A 326 18.20 1.07 -34.71
C SER A 326 17.97 0.51 -36.11
N ASP A 327 16.90 -0.20 -36.36
CA ASP A 327 16.60 -0.90 -37.61
C ASP A 327 15.15 -0.76 -38.06
N MET A 328 14.36 0.05 -37.36
CA MET A 328 12.93 0.27 -37.59
C MET A 328 12.12 -1.04 -37.63
N ALA A 329 12.58 -2.08 -36.95
CA ALA A 329 11.83 -3.31 -36.81
C ALA A 329 10.76 -3.17 -35.71
N TRP A 330 9.59 -3.75 -35.97
CA TRP A 330 8.56 -3.89 -34.93
C TRP A 330 8.99 -4.97 -33.94
N VAL A 331 9.01 -4.64 -32.66
CA VAL A 331 9.33 -5.54 -31.55
C VAL A 331 8.07 -5.80 -30.76
N LYS A 332 7.58 -7.05 -30.78
CA LYS A 332 6.45 -7.53 -29.98
C LYS A 332 6.93 -7.83 -28.57
N LEU A 333 6.20 -7.38 -27.56
CA LEU A 333 6.43 -7.75 -26.16
C LEU A 333 5.73 -9.06 -25.83
N GLU A 334 6.40 -9.92 -25.08
CA GLU A 334 5.86 -11.17 -24.61
C GLU A 334 6.22 -11.39 -23.15
N ARG A 335 5.24 -11.80 -22.34
CA ARG A 335 5.38 -12.03 -20.88
C ARG A 335 5.95 -10.84 -20.10
N ILE A 336 5.53 -9.62 -20.45
CA ILE A 336 5.88 -8.39 -19.74
C ILE A 336 4.59 -7.71 -19.28
N GLN A 337 4.50 -7.43 -17.97
CA GLN A 337 3.34 -6.78 -17.34
C GLN A 337 3.78 -5.49 -16.66
N PHE A 338 2.98 -4.43 -16.79
CA PHE A 338 3.24 -3.14 -16.14
C PHE A 338 2.35 -2.97 -14.91
N VAL A 339 2.95 -2.58 -13.81
CA VAL A 339 2.26 -2.21 -12.58
C VAL A 339 2.69 -0.82 -12.17
N GLY A 340 1.75 0.09 -12.02
CA GLY A 340 2.02 1.45 -11.56
C GLY A 340 1.61 1.67 -10.11
N ALA A 341 2.35 2.53 -9.41
CA ALA A 341 1.95 3.07 -8.12
C ALA A 341 2.15 4.58 -8.09
N CYS A 342 1.24 5.30 -7.46
CA CYS A 342 1.34 6.75 -7.35
C CYS A 342 0.58 7.30 -6.14
N ASN A 343 0.88 8.53 -5.80
CA ASN A 343 0.05 9.32 -4.90
C ASN A 343 -1.11 9.96 -5.68
N PRO A 344 -2.13 10.47 -4.98
CA PRO A 344 -3.24 11.18 -5.62
C PRO A 344 -2.75 12.31 -6.52
N PRO A 345 -3.42 12.55 -7.67
CA PRO A 345 -3.05 13.65 -8.56
C PRO A 345 -3.24 15.04 -7.95
N THR A 346 -3.96 15.15 -6.83
CA THR A 346 -4.12 16.38 -6.05
C THR A 346 -2.89 16.74 -5.22
N ASP A 347 -1.97 15.79 -5.00
CA ASP A 347 -0.74 16.05 -4.25
C ASP A 347 0.21 16.96 -5.04
N PRO A 348 0.99 17.82 -4.35
CA PRO A 348 1.93 18.72 -5.01
C PRO A 348 2.94 18.01 -5.93
N GLY A 349 3.17 18.56 -7.09
CA GLY A 349 4.12 18.03 -8.08
C GLY A 349 3.63 16.81 -8.86
N ARG A 350 2.38 16.41 -8.71
CA ARG A 350 1.75 15.29 -9.43
C ARG A 350 1.05 15.80 -10.70
N VAL A 351 1.08 14.98 -11.73
CA VAL A 351 0.42 15.25 -13.01
C VAL A 351 -0.71 14.25 -13.20
N PRO A 352 -1.94 14.69 -13.51
CA PRO A 352 -3.03 13.78 -13.82
C PRO A 352 -2.68 12.88 -15.02
N LEU A 353 -2.93 11.57 -14.87
CA LEU A 353 -2.75 10.63 -15.97
C LEU A 353 -3.90 10.73 -16.96
N SER A 354 -3.58 10.66 -18.25
CA SER A 354 -4.59 10.80 -19.30
C SER A 354 -5.60 9.62 -19.31
N HIS A 355 -6.84 9.89 -19.69
CA HIS A 355 -7.86 8.86 -19.92
C HIS A 355 -7.41 7.76 -20.89
N ARG A 356 -6.60 8.13 -21.89
CA ARG A 356 -6.04 7.19 -22.88
C ARG A 356 -5.13 6.14 -22.24
N PHE A 357 -4.46 6.49 -21.15
CA PHE A 357 -3.65 5.54 -20.39
C PHE A 357 -4.50 4.78 -19.38
N LEU A 358 -5.31 5.50 -18.58
CA LEU A 358 -6.11 4.93 -17.51
C LEU A 358 -7.12 3.86 -17.98
N ARG A 359 -7.60 3.92 -19.20
CA ARG A 359 -8.54 2.92 -19.74
C ARG A 359 -7.98 1.50 -19.80
N HIS A 360 -6.64 1.36 -19.82
CA HIS A 360 -5.97 0.06 -19.94
C HIS A 360 -5.61 -0.57 -18.59
N ALA A 361 -5.68 0.18 -17.50
CA ALA A 361 -5.20 -0.26 -16.20
C ALA A 361 -6.33 -0.22 -15.15
N PRO A 362 -6.75 -1.37 -14.62
CA PRO A 362 -7.50 -1.42 -13.38
C PRO A 362 -6.83 -0.58 -12.30
N LEU A 363 -7.61 0.13 -11.52
CA LEU A 363 -7.13 1.06 -10.50
C LEU A 363 -7.74 0.73 -9.16
N ILE A 364 -6.91 0.64 -8.13
CA ILE A 364 -7.32 0.47 -6.76
C ILE A 364 -6.78 1.61 -5.90
N MET A 365 -7.63 2.19 -5.06
CA MET A 365 -7.21 3.11 -4.03
C MET A 365 -6.81 2.35 -2.78
N VAL A 366 -5.55 2.49 -2.39
CA VAL A 366 -5.00 1.98 -1.13
C VAL A 366 -4.89 3.15 -0.17
N ASP A 367 -5.93 3.33 0.65
CA ASP A 367 -5.98 4.38 1.67
C ASP A 367 -5.27 3.97 2.97
N TYR A 368 -5.22 4.89 3.93
CA TYR A 368 -4.71 4.56 5.26
C TYR A 368 -5.57 3.50 5.93
N PRO A 369 -4.96 2.60 6.73
CA PRO A 369 -5.72 1.64 7.50
C PRO A 369 -6.67 2.33 8.48
N GLY A 370 -7.86 1.78 8.68
CA GLY A 370 -8.79 2.24 9.68
C GLY A 370 -8.29 1.96 11.11
N GLU A 371 -8.99 2.49 12.11
CA GLU A 371 -8.61 2.37 13.53
C GLU A 371 -8.39 0.92 13.97
N ILE A 372 -9.28 0.01 13.57
CA ILE A 372 -9.19 -1.42 13.91
C ILE A 372 -7.92 -2.04 13.32
N SER A 373 -7.62 -1.76 12.06
CA SER A 373 -6.41 -2.25 11.40
C SER A 373 -5.13 -1.64 12.00
N LEU A 374 -5.15 -0.35 12.37
CA LEU A 374 -4.04 0.30 13.07
C LEU A 374 -3.78 -0.35 14.43
N LYS A 375 -4.82 -0.60 15.22
CA LYS A 375 -4.70 -1.31 16.51
C LYS A 375 -4.16 -2.72 16.34
N GLN A 376 -4.56 -3.43 15.31
CA GLN A 376 -4.05 -4.77 15.00
C GLN A 376 -2.55 -4.72 14.64
N ILE A 377 -2.15 -3.82 13.76
CA ILE A 377 -0.75 -3.68 13.34
C ILE A 377 0.13 -3.31 14.53
N TYR A 378 -0.19 -2.20 15.19
CA TYR A 378 0.66 -1.64 16.23
C TYR A 378 0.53 -2.37 17.56
N GLY A 379 -0.60 -3.04 17.83
CA GLY A 379 -0.75 -3.99 18.92
C GLY A 379 0.20 -5.18 18.77
N THR A 380 0.35 -5.71 17.57
CA THR A 380 1.31 -6.79 17.27
C THR A 380 2.75 -6.32 17.51
N TYR A 381 3.11 -5.12 17.06
CA TYR A 381 4.42 -4.54 17.33
C TYR A 381 4.65 -4.27 18.82
N ASN A 382 3.67 -3.70 19.53
CA ASN A 382 3.80 -3.38 20.94
C ASN A 382 3.89 -4.62 21.82
N ARG A 383 3.17 -5.68 21.50
CA ARG A 383 3.34 -6.98 22.17
C ARG A 383 4.75 -7.54 21.97
N ALA A 384 5.32 -7.38 20.77
CA ALA A 384 6.69 -7.80 20.47
C ALA A 384 7.72 -6.96 21.23
N LEU A 385 7.60 -5.63 21.22
CA LEU A 385 8.57 -4.75 21.88
C LEU A 385 8.56 -4.91 23.40
N LEU A 386 7.40 -5.13 24.03
CA LEU A 386 7.29 -5.32 25.48
C LEU A 386 7.74 -6.71 25.95
N LYS A 387 8.05 -7.65 25.03
CA LYS A 387 8.78 -8.89 25.38
C LYS A 387 10.16 -8.60 25.98
N VAL A 388 10.77 -7.47 25.64
CA VAL A 388 12.07 -7.01 26.17
C VAL A 388 11.99 -6.69 27.68
N VAL A 389 10.84 -6.17 28.12
CA VAL A 389 10.60 -5.79 29.52
C VAL A 389 9.42 -6.58 30.07
N PRO A 390 9.64 -7.79 30.64
CA PRO A 390 8.56 -8.72 30.96
C PRO A 390 7.50 -8.20 31.93
N ASN A 391 7.87 -7.32 32.85
CA ASN A 391 6.95 -6.73 33.84
C ASN A 391 5.91 -5.78 33.22
N LEU A 392 6.13 -5.33 31.97
CA LEU A 392 5.24 -4.40 31.27
C LEU A 392 4.41 -5.04 30.15
N ARG A 393 4.49 -6.35 29.95
CA ARG A 393 3.77 -7.05 28.87
C ARG A 393 2.26 -6.81 28.87
N ALA A 394 1.65 -6.68 30.04
CA ALA A 394 0.22 -6.44 30.18
C ALA A 394 -0.23 -5.07 29.65
N TYR A 395 0.69 -4.15 29.44
CA TYR A 395 0.41 -2.78 28.98
C TYR A 395 0.50 -2.61 27.45
N ALA A 396 0.65 -3.69 26.69
CA ALA A 396 0.72 -3.62 25.23
C ALA A 396 -0.56 -3.03 24.59
N GLU A 397 -1.72 -3.45 25.06
CA GLU A 397 -3.00 -2.93 24.57
C GLU A 397 -3.25 -1.46 24.97
N PRO A 398 -3.11 -1.06 26.25
CA PRO A 398 -3.19 0.36 26.64
C PRO A 398 -2.22 1.24 25.87
N LEU A 399 -0.99 0.79 25.65
CA LEU A 399 0.02 1.52 24.89
C LEU A 399 -0.43 1.72 23.43
N THR A 400 -0.98 0.68 22.82
CA THR A 400 -1.47 0.73 21.43
C THR A 400 -2.68 1.65 21.32
N ASP A 401 -3.62 1.56 22.22
CA ASP A 401 -4.83 2.40 22.23
C ASP A 401 -4.46 3.88 22.38
N ALA A 402 -3.56 4.20 23.30
CA ALA A 402 -3.06 5.57 23.47
C ALA A 402 -2.35 6.11 22.21
N MET A 403 -1.53 5.27 21.55
CA MET A 403 -0.83 5.66 20.32
C MET A 403 -1.80 5.93 19.17
N VAL A 404 -2.74 5.02 18.94
CA VAL A 404 -3.68 5.11 17.81
C VAL A 404 -4.65 6.27 18.01
N GLU A 405 -5.19 6.45 19.22
CA GLU A 405 -6.08 7.56 19.55
C GLU A 405 -5.41 8.91 19.32
N PHE A 406 -4.20 9.09 19.86
CA PHE A 406 -3.45 10.33 19.68
C PHE A 406 -3.07 10.58 18.21
N TYR A 407 -2.68 9.55 17.47
CA TYR A 407 -2.38 9.65 16.06
C TYR A 407 -3.59 10.09 15.23
N LEU A 408 -4.75 9.49 15.44
CA LEU A 408 -5.98 9.83 14.72
C LEU A 408 -6.46 11.27 15.07
N ALA A 409 -6.35 11.66 16.32
CA ALA A 409 -6.65 13.03 16.75
C ALA A 409 -5.72 14.05 16.06
N SER A 410 -4.42 13.76 16.00
CA SER A 410 -3.43 14.61 15.33
C SER A 410 -3.66 14.69 13.83
N GLN A 411 -3.95 13.56 13.16
CA GLN A 411 -4.24 13.51 11.73
C GLN A 411 -5.49 14.32 11.36
N LYS A 412 -6.51 14.28 12.22
CA LYS A 412 -7.75 15.06 12.03
C LYS A 412 -7.54 16.56 12.26
N ARG A 413 -6.69 16.92 13.23
CA ARG A 413 -6.44 18.31 13.61
C ARG A 413 -5.52 19.02 12.64
N PHE A 414 -4.43 18.37 12.23
CA PHE A 414 -3.35 18.98 11.45
C PHE A 414 -3.39 18.44 10.02
N THR A 415 -3.88 19.26 9.11
CA THR A 415 -4.05 18.92 7.70
C THR A 415 -3.10 19.74 6.81
N THR A 416 -2.90 19.26 5.59
CA THR A 416 -2.11 19.98 4.57
C THR A 416 -2.68 21.34 4.20
N ASP A 417 -3.96 21.59 4.48
CA ASP A 417 -4.60 22.90 4.27
C ASP A 417 -4.08 23.96 5.25
N ILE A 418 -3.69 23.54 6.46
CA ILE A 418 -3.10 24.44 7.47
C ILE A 418 -1.64 24.71 7.13
N GLN A 419 -0.86 23.64 6.91
CA GLN A 419 0.55 23.70 6.50
C GLN A 419 0.87 22.55 5.56
N ALA A 420 1.56 22.81 4.47
CA ALA A 420 1.88 21.80 3.45
C ALA A 420 2.67 20.58 3.97
N HIS A 421 3.39 20.71 5.07
CA HIS A 421 4.17 19.65 5.70
C HIS A 421 3.43 18.88 6.80
N TYR A 422 2.18 19.21 7.10
CA TYR A 422 1.35 18.48 8.07
C TYR A 422 0.76 17.22 7.42
N VAL A 423 1.65 16.27 7.13
CA VAL A 423 1.29 14.95 6.59
C VAL A 423 1.55 13.91 7.68
N TYR A 424 0.50 13.27 8.15
CA TYR A 424 0.54 12.22 9.16
C TYR A 424 0.14 10.88 8.54
N SER A 425 1.09 10.01 8.38
CA SER A 425 0.91 8.67 7.82
C SER A 425 1.16 7.59 8.88
N PRO A 426 0.80 6.33 8.65
CA PRO A 426 1.16 5.24 9.56
C PRO A 426 2.66 5.07 9.80
N ARG A 427 3.51 5.70 8.97
CA ARG A 427 4.97 5.73 9.19
C ARG A 427 5.34 6.41 10.51
N GLU A 428 4.57 7.40 10.96
CA GLU A 428 4.78 8.05 12.26
C GLU A 428 4.60 7.05 13.40
N LEU A 429 3.56 6.22 13.35
CA LEU A 429 3.35 5.15 14.32
C LEU A 429 4.49 4.11 14.29
N THR A 430 4.95 3.73 13.12
CA THR A 430 6.10 2.83 12.96
C THR A 430 7.38 3.41 13.57
N ARG A 431 7.65 4.69 13.33
CA ARG A 431 8.78 5.40 13.94
C ARG A 431 8.64 5.50 15.45
N TRP A 432 7.43 5.69 15.93
CA TRP A 432 7.13 5.75 17.37
C TRP A 432 7.44 4.43 18.07
N VAL A 433 6.93 3.34 17.53
CA VAL A 433 7.23 1.99 18.05
C VAL A 433 8.74 1.70 18.04
N ARG A 434 9.43 2.03 16.94
CA ARG A 434 10.89 1.87 16.83
C ARG A 434 11.64 2.70 17.85
N GLY A 435 11.26 3.96 18.02
CA GLY A 435 11.88 4.85 19.01
C GLY A 435 11.72 4.33 20.44
N ILE A 436 10.53 3.84 20.79
CA ILE A 436 10.31 3.19 22.10
C ILE A 436 11.18 1.96 22.24
N TYR A 437 11.23 1.09 21.23
CA TYR A 437 12.04 -0.13 21.25
C TYR A 437 13.52 0.16 21.44
N GLU A 438 14.07 1.13 20.71
CA GLU A 438 15.47 1.53 20.84
C GLU A 438 15.81 2.05 22.25
N ALA A 439 14.88 2.79 22.86
CA ALA A 439 15.03 3.32 24.21
C ALA A 439 14.99 2.23 25.29
N ILE A 440 14.08 1.25 25.17
CA ILE A 440 13.86 0.22 26.20
C ILE A 440 14.74 -1.02 26.04
N ARG A 441 15.23 -1.30 24.83
CA ARG A 441 16.02 -2.49 24.52
C ARG A 441 17.19 -2.73 25.47
N PRO A 442 18.00 -1.73 25.86
CA PRO A 442 19.13 -1.93 26.76
C PRO A 442 18.74 -2.04 28.25
N LEU A 443 17.45 -1.87 28.57
CA LEU A 443 16.96 -1.85 29.94
C LEU A 443 16.46 -3.23 30.35
N GLU A 444 16.86 -3.71 31.53
CA GLU A 444 16.39 -4.98 32.09
C GLU A 444 15.02 -4.82 32.77
N MET A 445 14.78 -3.67 33.37
CA MET A 445 13.54 -3.34 34.08
C MET A 445 13.17 -1.89 33.79
N LEU A 446 11.87 -1.63 33.70
CA LEU A 446 11.31 -0.31 33.52
C LEU A 446 10.01 -0.19 34.32
N SER A 447 9.81 0.96 34.98
CA SER A 447 8.54 1.27 35.63
C SER A 447 7.46 1.66 34.59
N MET A 448 6.20 1.65 35.00
CA MET A 448 5.11 2.12 34.15
C MET A 448 5.28 3.62 33.84
N GLU A 449 5.69 4.43 34.83
CA GLU A 449 6.00 5.84 34.68
C GLU A 449 7.12 6.06 33.64
N GLY A 450 8.15 5.21 33.69
CA GLY A 450 9.24 5.20 32.71
C GLY A 450 8.76 4.89 31.30
N LEU A 451 7.87 3.90 31.11
CA LEU A 451 7.27 3.56 29.83
C LEU A 451 6.44 4.72 29.26
N VAL A 452 5.56 5.30 30.09
CA VAL A 452 4.73 6.45 29.67
C VAL A 452 5.59 7.64 29.33
N ARG A 453 6.68 7.88 30.05
CA ARG A 453 7.62 8.97 29.77
C ARG A 453 8.35 8.78 28.43
N VAL A 454 8.81 7.57 28.11
CA VAL A 454 9.40 7.26 26.79
C VAL A 454 8.35 7.43 25.70
N TRP A 455 7.14 6.93 25.90
CA TRP A 455 6.03 7.07 24.97
C TRP A 455 5.73 8.55 24.67
N ALA A 456 5.60 9.39 25.71
CA ALA A 456 5.38 10.81 25.55
C ALA A 456 6.55 11.53 24.87
N HIS A 457 7.79 11.16 25.22
CA HIS A 457 8.99 11.72 24.60
C HIS A 457 8.99 11.49 23.08
N GLU A 458 8.77 10.26 22.66
CA GLU A 458 8.74 9.91 21.24
C GLU A 458 7.57 10.57 20.50
N ALA A 459 6.40 10.68 21.15
CA ALA A 459 5.26 11.43 20.62
C ALA A 459 5.62 12.91 20.35
N LEU A 460 6.25 13.58 21.31
CA LEU A 460 6.68 14.97 21.16
C LEU A 460 7.67 15.14 19.99
N ARG A 461 8.61 14.22 19.85
CA ARG A 461 9.60 14.27 18.74
C ARG A 461 8.96 14.10 17.37
N LEU A 462 7.94 13.24 17.26
CA LEU A 462 7.30 12.94 15.98
C LEU A 462 6.19 13.91 15.60
N PHE A 463 5.44 14.40 16.58
CA PHE A 463 4.22 15.19 16.34
C PHE A 463 4.40 16.66 16.66
N GLN A 464 5.04 17.02 17.78
CA GLN A 464 5.18 18.42 18.21
C GLN A 464 6.30 19.17 17.51
N ASP A 465 7.45 18.53 17.27
CA ASP A 465 8.65 19.21 16.74
C ASP A 465 8.46 19.81 15.35
N ARG A 466 7.47 19.34 14.59
CA ARG A 466 7.11 19.87 13.26
C ARG A 466 6.10 21.01 13.29
N LEU A 467 5.47 21.27 14.43
CA LEU A 467 4.41 22.27 14.55
C LEU A 467 4.98 23.69 14.58
N VAL A 468 4.24 24.62 13.99
CA VAL A 468 4.71 25.98 13.76
C VAL A 468 4.29 26.93 14.90
N THR A 469 3.02 26.84 15.34
CA THR A 469 2.47 27.77 16.35
C THR A 469 2.52 27.20 17.75
N GLU A 470 2.60 28.09 18.74
CA GLU A 470 2.60 27.67 20.16
C GLU A 470 1.26 27.07 20.58
N GLU A 471 0.14 27.52 20.00
CA GLU A 471 -1.19 26.95 20.23
C GLU A 471 -1.27 25.48 19.79
N GLU A 472 -0.66 25.16 18.66
CA GLU A 472 -0.58 23.78 18.15
C GLU A 472 0.28 22.89 19.06
N LYS A 473 1.39 23.42 19.55
CA LYS A 473 2.26 22.71 20.50
C LYS A 473 1.57 22.46 21.84
N GLN A 474 0.86 23.47 22.35
CA GLN A 474 0.08 23.35 23.58
C GLN A 474 -1.02 22.30 23.43
N TRP A 475 -1.77 22.32 22.31
CA TRP A 475 -2.78 21.31 22.03
C TRP A 475 -2.18 19.90 22.03
N THR A 476 -0.99 19.74 21.47
CA THR A 476 -0.28 18.47 21.44
C THR A 476 0.11 18.00 22.84
N ASP A 477 0.64 18.89 23.68
CA ASP A 477 0.95 18.59 25.09
C ASP A 477 -0.28 18.14 25.87
N GLU A 478 -1.38 18.89 25.77
CA GLU A 478 -2.65 18.57 26.44
C GLU A 478 -3.22 17.22 26.00
N ASN A 479 -3.19 16.91 24.70
CA ASN A 479 -3.72 15.66 24.19
C ASN A 479 -2.81 14.45 24.48
N ILE A 480 -1.50 14.63 24.52
CA ILE A 480 -0.56 13.58 24.99
C ILE A 480 -0.87 13.24 26.45
N ASP A 481 -1.00 14.25 27.30
CA ASP A 481 -1.28 14.04 28.73
C ASP A 481 -2.67 13.40 28.94
N ALA A 482 -3.68 13.86 28.20
CA ALA A 482 -5.02 13.28 28.27
C ALA A 482 -5.04 11.79 27.84
N ALA A 483 -4.42 11.45 26.71
CA ALA A 483 -4.33 10.08 26.24
C ALA A 483 -3.56 9.17 27.21
N ALA A 484 -2.45 9.65 27.76
CA ALA A 484 -1.68 8.93 28.75
C ALA A 484 -2.49 8.62 30.02
N LEU A 485 -3.16 9.63 30.58
CA LEU A 485 -3.94 9.46 31.81
C LEU A 485 -5.21 8.61 31.59
N GLN A 486 -5.79 8.66 30.40
CA GLN A 486 -6.95 7.84 30.05
C GLN A 486 -6.59 6.34 29.97
N HIS A 487 -5.49 6.01 29.31
CA HIS A 487 -5.10 4.62 29.06
C HIS A 487 -4.19 4.03 30.14
N PHE A 488 -3.57 4.86 30.96
CA PHE A 488 -2.75 4.46 32.11
C PHE A 488 -3.24 5.15 33.39
N PRO A 489 -4.44 4.79 33.88
CA PRO A 489 -5.08 5.53 34.99
C PRO A 489 -4.34 5.42 36.33
N THR A 490 -3.46 4.42 36.47
CA THR A 490 -2.66 4.19 37.70
C THR A 490 -1.29 4.86 37.66
N VAL A 491 -0.92 5.52 36.55
CA VAL A 491 0.37 6.19 36.42
C VAL A 491 0.41 7.48 37.25
N ASN A 492 1.56 7.74 37.89
CA ASN A 492 1.82 9.05 38.49
C ASN A 492 2.14 10.08 37.38
N GLY A 493 1.12 10.88 37.00
CA GLY A 493 1.24 11.85 35.94
C GLY A 493 2.29 12.93 36.22
N ASP A 494 2.46 13.33 37.48
CA ASP A 494 3.45 14.34 37.88
C ASP A 494 4.90 13.85 37.67
N GLU A 495 5.13 12.55 37.76
CA GLU A 495 6.42 11.94 37.49
C GLU A 495 6.62 11.63 35.99
N ALA A 496 5.64 10.99 35.38
CA ALA A 496 5.74 10.51 33.99
C ALA A 496 5.68 11.62 32.94
N LEU A 497 4.86 12.66 33.18
CA LEU A 497 4.51 13.69 32.20
C LEU A 497 5.07 15.08 32.52
N ALA A 498 5.83 15.22 33.62
CA ALA A 498 6.45 16.50 33.98
C ALA A 498 7.34 17.04 32.85
N ARG A 499 7.11 18.29 32.46
CA ARG A 499 7.90 19.00 31.44
C ARG A 499 9.13 19.68 32.07
N PRO A 500 10.27 19.77 31.37
CA PRO A 500 10.55 19.24 30.05
C PRO A 500 10.81 17.72 30.05
N ILE A 501 10.39 17.02 29.00
CA ILE A 501 10.71 15.60 28.77
C ILE A 501 11.93 15.54 27.86
N LEU A 502 13.11 15.30 28.44
CA LEU A 502 14.39 15.24 27.75
C LEU A 502 15.03 13.89 27.93
N PHE A 503 15.58 13.34 26.87
CA PHE A 503 16.29 12.07 26.86
C PHE A 503 17.67 12.24 26.20
N SER A 504 18.68 11.60 26.77
CA SER A 504 20.04 11.60 26.23
C SER A 504 20.81 10.36 26.69
N ASN A 505 21.83 9.96 25.93
CA ASN A 505 22.83 9.00 26.37
C ASN A 505 24.18 9.66 26.64
N TRP A 506 24.27 10.99 26.65
CA TRP A 506 25.54 11.70 26.86
C TRP A 506 26.08 11.57 28.28
N THR A 507 25.17 11.49 29.25
CA THR A 507 25.49 11.35 30.66
C THR A 507 25.51 9.89 31.14
N SER A 508 25.04 8.95 30.30
CA SER A 508 25.04 7.52 30.58
C SER A 508 25.18 6.70 29.29
N LYS A 509 25.39 5.38 29.40
CA LYS A 509 25.44 4.49 28.24
C LYS A 509 24.06 4.27 27.59
N ASN A 510 22.99 4.44 28.36
CA ASN A 510 21.63 4.19 27.94
C ASN A 510 20.92 5.50 27.60
N TYR A 511 19.93 5.43 26.71
CA TYR A 511 19.08 6.55 26.37
C TYR A 511 17.99 6.72 27.43
N ILE A 512 18.26 7.59 28.38
CA ILE A 512 17.45 7.76 29.61
C ILE A 512 17.03 9.23 29.79
N PRO A 513 16.01 9.50 30.63
CA PRO A 513 15.66 10.86 31.02
C PRO A 513 16.86 11.62 31.60
N VAL A 514 17.01 12.86 31.22
CA VAL A 514 18.09 13.72 31.68
C VAL A 514 17.55 15.08 32.16
N ASP A 515 18.16 15.59 33.24
CA ASP A 515 17.88 16.94 33.69
C ASP A 515 18.59 17.97 32.79
N ARG A 516 17.94 19.10 32.54
CA ARG A 516 18.41 20.13 31.60
C ARG A 516 19.70 20.80 32.12
N GLU A 517 19.83 21.03 33.43
CA GLU A 517 21.01 21.66 33.99
C GLU A 517 22.22 20.72 33.99
N VAL A 518 21.99 19.45 34.30
CA VAL A 518 23.03 18.40 34.19
C VAL A 518 23.52 18.30 32.76
N LEU A 519 22.62 18.32 31.78
CA LEU A 519 22.97 18.30 30.36
C LEU A 519 23.78 19.56 29.97
N ARG A 520 23.36 20.73 30.44
CA ARG A 520 24.03 22.01 30.17
C ARG A 520 25.46 22.00 30.68
N GLU A 521 25.68 21.57 31.91
CA GLU A 521 27.03 21.49 32.49
C GLU A 521 27.91 20.46 31.76
N TYR A 522 27.36 19.32 31.42
CA TYR A 522 28.06 18.32 30.59
C TYR A 522 28.48 18.92 29.23
N THR A 523 27.54 19.58 28.53
CA THR A 523 27.79 20.20 27.22
C THR A 523 28.85 21.32 27.33
N LYS A 524 28.81 22.16 28.37
CA LYS A 524 29.83 23.18 28.64
C LYS A 524 31.22 22.57 28.84
N ALA A 525 31.28 21.47 29.59
CA ALA A 525 32.54 20.78 29.82
C ALA A 525 33.15 20.23 28.52
N ARG A 526 32.31 19.64 27.66
CA ARG A 526 32.74 19.14 26.34
C ARG A 526 33.16 20.26 25.39
N LEU A 527 32.42 21.37 25.36
CA LEU A 527 32.78 22.54 24.56
C LEU A 527 34.14 23.14 24.97
N ARG A 528 34.47 23.15 26.25
CA ARG A 528 35.81 23.59 26.70
C ARG A 528 36.92 22.74 26.10
N VAL A 529 36.75 21.42 26.09
CA VAL A 529 37.72 20.50 25.47
C VAL A 529 37.80 20.74 23.96
N PHE A 530 36.67 20.92 23.29
CA PHE A 530 36.63 21.20 21.86
C PHE A 530 37.35 22.53 21.50
N TYR A 531 37.19 23.58 22.29
CA TYR A 531 37.84 24.86 22.07
C TYR A 531 39.34 24.84 22.35
N GLU A 532 39.89 23.81 23.00
CA GLU A 532 41.33 23.60 23.11
C GLU A 532 41.95 23.08 21.81
N GLU A 533 41.16 22.41 20.98
CA GLU A 533 41.61 21.79 19.72
C GLU A 533 41.22 22.61 18.48
N GLU A 534 40.11 23.35 18.53
CA GLU A 534 39.54 24.09 17.41
C GLU A 534 39.37 25.58 17.72
N LEU A 535 39.11 26.39 16.70
CA LEU A 535 38.88 27.83 16.85
C LEU A 535 37.71 28.12 17.79
N ASP A 536 37.96 28.96 18.79
CA ASP A 536 36.97 29.40 19.78
C ASP A 536 35.84 30.17 19.12
N VAL A 537 34.70 29.51 18.97
CA VAL A 537 33.45 30.13 18.53
C VAL A 537 32.50 30.17 19.73
N PRO A 538 32.34 31.31 20.38
CA PRO A 538 31.52 31.40 21.58
C PRO A 538 30.08 30.99 21.27
N LEU A 539 29.62 29.89 21.88
CA LEU A 539 28.27 29.37 21.79
C LEU A 539 27.58 29.55 23.13
N VAL A 540 26.46 30.28 23.12
CA VAL A 540 25.62 30.44 24.30
C VAL A 540 24.63 29.29 24.37
N LEU A 541 24.68 28.47 25.41
CA LEU A 541 23.81 27.33 25.64
C LEU A 541 22.53 27.73 26.38
N PHE A 542 21.59 28.31 25.66
CA PHE A 542 20.24 28.54 26.18
C PHE A 542 19.36 27.32 25.93
N ASN A 543 18.16 27.29 26.53
CA ASN A 543 17.28 26.11 26.54
C ASN A 543 16.97 25.57 25.12
N ASP A 544 16.60 26.45 24.20
CA ASP A 544 16.23 26.05 22.85
C ASP A 544 17.41 25.43 22.08
N VAL A 545 18.63 25.90 22.33
CA VAL A 545 19.83 25.29 21.73
C VAL A 545 20.02 23.87 22.22
N LEU A 546 19.89 23.61 23.52
CA LEU A 546 20.01 22.29 24.09
C LEU A 546 18.90 21.35 23.54
N ASP A 547 17.67 21.84 23.47
CA ASP A 547 16.55 21.06 22.93
C ASP A 547 16.78 20.71 21.45
N HIS A 548 17.23 21.66 20.63
CA HIS A 548 17.57 21.40 19.23
C HIS A 548 18.71 20.40 19.05
N VAL A 549 19.75 20.53 19.86
CA VAL A 549 20.89 19.61 19.84
C VAL A 549 20.46 18.18 20.17
N LEU A 550 19.62 18.00 21.19
CA LEU A 550 19.06 16.68 21.52
C LEU A 550 18.18 16.10 20.41
N ARG A 551 17.39 16.95 19.73
CA ARG A 551 16.57 16.52 18.59
C ARG A 551 17.43 16.05 17.42
N ILE A 552 18.52 16.76 17.11
CA ILE A 552 19.46 16.40 16.06
C ILE A 552 20.19 15.11 16.43
N ASP A 553 20.70 15.00 17.68
CA ASP A 553 21.38 13.80 18.19
C ASP A 553 20.47 12.55 18.07
N ARG A 554 19.19 12.68 18.45
CA ARG A 554 18.23 11.58 18.30
C ARG A 554 18.09 11.12 16.84
N VAL A 555 18.05 12.03 15.88
CA VAL A 555 17.95 11.68 14.46
C VAL A 555 19.21 10.94 14.00
N PHE A 556 20.41 11.42 14.38
CA PHE A 556 21.66 10.78 13.99
C PHE A 556 21.85 9.36 14.56
N ARG A 557 21.19 9.03 15.66
CA ARG A 557 21.20 7.68 16.25
C ARG A 557 20.34 6.68 15.49
N GLN A 558 19.36 7.15 14.74
CA GLN A 558 18.46 6.27 14.01
C GLN A 558 19.15 5.70 12.78
N VAL A 559 18.83 4.45 12.46
CA VAL A 559 19.25 3.85 11.18
C VAL A 559 18.69 4.70 10.04
N GLN A 560 19.55 5.14 9.11
CA GLN A 560 19.19 6.07 8.04
C GLN A 560 18.67 7.43 8.56
N GLY A 561 19.24 7.92 9.64
CA GLY A 561 18.88 9.19 10.27
C GLY A 561 19.22 10.41 9.42
N HIS A 562 18.46 10.67 8.37
CA HIS A 562 18.64 11.84 7.52
C HIS A 562 17.94 13.05 8.15
N LEU A 563 18.63 14.19 8.16
CA LEU A 563 18.17 15.43 8.76
C LEU A 563 18.21 16.58 7.75
N LEU A 564 17.13 17.34 7.68
CA LEU A 564 17.06 18.60 6.96
C LEU A 564 16.82 19.74 7.94
N LEU A 565 17.80 20.63 8.10
CA LEU A 565 17.70 21.84 8.93
C LEU A 565 17.22 23.03 8.11
N ILE A 566 16.05 23.53 8.41
CA ILE A 566 15.45 24.67 7.74
C ILE A 566 15.37 25.84 8.73
N GLY A 567 15.77 27.03 8.29
CA GLY A 567 15.70 28.24 9.09
C GLY A 567 16.26 29.43 8.34
N VAL A 568 15.97 30.63 8.85
CA VAL A 568 16.47 31.89 8.28
C VAL A 568 18.00 31.98 8.34
N SER A 569 18.57 32.87 7.54
CA SER A 569 20.01 33.14 7.61
C SER A 569 20.40 33.62 9.01
N GLY A 570 21.53 33.15 9.53
CA GLY A 570 21.99 33.51 10.87
C GLY A 570 21.38 32.75 12.04
N SER A 571 20.46 31.80 11.81
CA SER A 571 19.80 31.01 12.88
C SER A 571 20.70 29.96 13.56
N GLY A 572 21.97 29.92 13.24
CA GLY A 572 22.95 29.01 13.91
C GLY A 572 22.91 27.55 13.46
N LYS A 573 22.20 27.19 12.36
CA LYS A 573 22.05 25.81 11.86
C LYS A 573 23.39 25.04 11.77
N VAL A 574 24.42 25.66 11.19
CA VAL A 574 25.74 25.03 11.03
C VAL A 574 26.42 24.82 12.40
N ARG A 575 26.31 25.80 13.30
CA ARG A 575 26.90 25.71 14.65
C ARG A 575 26.31 24.60 15.49
N LEU A 576 24.99 24.35 15.35
CA LEU A 576 24.29 23.24 16.03
C LEU A 576 24.82 21.87 15.57
N VAL A 577 25.12 21.73 14.28
CA VAL A 577 25.67 20.47 13.73
C VAL A 577 27.12 20.29 14.19
N VAL A 578 27.96 21.35 14.12
CA VAL A 578 29.34 21.30 14.60
C VAL A 578 29.42 20.95 16.08
N LEU A 579 28.48 21.44 16.90
CA LEU A 579 28.41 21.09 18.33
C LEU A 579 28.19 19.58 18.57
N LEU A 580 27.55 18.91 17.65
CA LEU A 580 27.23 17.47 17.76
C LEU A 580 28.34 16.55 17.23
N LEU A 581 29.13 17.02 16.29
CA LEU A 581 30.28 16.30 15.73
C LEU A 581 31.47 16.35 16.68
#